data_7d59a99a99849de530e95b080dcae9e0
#
_entry.id   7d59a99a99849de530e95b080dcae9e0
#
_cell.length_a   1.000
_cell.length_b   1.000
_cell.length_c   1.000
_cell.angle_alpha   90.00
_cell.angle_beta   90.00
_cell.angle_gamma   90.00
#
_symmetry.space_group_name_H-M   'P 1'
#
loop_
_entity.id
_entity.type
_entity.pdbx_description
1 polymer ?
#
loop_
_entity_poly.entity_id
_entity_poly.type
_entity_poly.pdbx_seq_one_letter_code
_entity_poly.pdbx_strand_id
1 'polypeptide(L)'
;MVLVHGNGPQVGMILLRIEATRDRIPPEPLDVLVAETQGSIGYLLARTIRSASAHPHQDVAAVMTQVVVDGSDPAFARPTKPVGPFYSEEEALRLREKAGWDLAPGAKGWRRVVPSPRPREVVEMGVIREAVAEGHLVIAGGGGGVPVRRGRGQELFGVEAVVDKDLTSSLMAVGLGAERLVILTEVDAVYRDFGGEGAELIPHLRPEEARDLLDLLPPGSMGPKVEAALAFAEATGRGALITDVDHLGRALVGRAGTWILP
;
A
#
# COMPACT_ATOMS: atom_id res chain seq x y z
N MET A 1 10.96 -12.36 -8.14
CA MET A 1 10.79 -10.99 -7.58
C MET A 1 9.32 -10.65 -7.53
N VAL A 2 8.86 -9.94 -6.48
CA VAL A 2 7.48 -9.42 -6.42
C VAL A 2 7.53 -7.90 -6.47
N LEU A 3 6.64 -7.29 -7.27
CA LEU A 3 6.43 -5.85 -7.38
C LEU A 3 5.05 -5.50 -6.85
N VAL A 4 4.99 -4.55 -5.92
CA VAL A 4 3.75 -3.99 -5.37
C VAL A 4 3.60 -2.55 -5.83
N HIS A 5 2.39 -2.15 -6.24
CA HIS A 5 2.10 -0.78 -6.66
C HIS A 5 1.05 -0.11 -5.78
N GLY A 6 1.08 1.23 -5.71
CA GLY A 6 -0.02 2.02 -5.18
C GLY A 6 -1.14 2.19 -6.22
N ASN A 7 -2.31 2.67 -5.77
CA ASN A 7 -3.47 2.91 -6.64
C ASN A 7 -4.31 4.14 -6.23
N GLY A 8 -3.85 4.93 -5.27
CA GLY A 8 -4.64 6.03 -4.71
C GLY A 8 -5.22 7.00 -5.76
N PRO A 9 -4.41 7.53 -6.71
CA PRO A 9 -4.92 8.39 -7.78
C PRO A 9 -5.95 7.69 -8.67
N GLN A 10 -5.74 6.41 -9.00
CA GLN A 10 -6.63 5.64 -9.87
C GLN A 10 -7.98 5.38 -9.22
N VAL A 11 -8.01 4.93 -7.96
CA VAL A 11 -9.25 4.81 -7.17
C VAL A 11 -9.96 6.17 -7.10
N GLY A 12 -9.22 7.26 -6.89
CA GLY A 12 -9.77 8.61 -6.89
C GLY A 12 -10.47 8.97 -8.20
N MET A 13 -9.87 8.63 -9.34
CA MET A 13 -10.47 8.86 -10.67
C MET A 13 -11.73 8.02 -10.91
N ILE A 14 -11.75 6.77 -10.42
CA ILE A 14 -12.94 5.92 -10.52
C ILE A 14 -14.06 6.48 -9.65
N LEU A 15 -13.76 6.89 -8.41
CA LEU A 15 -14.73 7.53 -7.53
C LEU A 15 -15.36 8.79 -8.14
N LEU A 16 -14.60 9.63 -8.83
CA LEU A 16 -15.13 10.79 -9.57
C LEU A 16 -16.08 10.37 -10.68
N ARG A 17 -15.79 9.29 -11.43
CA ARG A 17 -16.68 8.76 -12.46
C ARG A 17 -17.98 8.24 -11.85
N ILE A 18 -17.91 7.51 -10.75
CA ILE A 18 -19.07 7.01 -10.01
C ILE A 18 -19.95 8.17 -9.56
N GLU A 19 -19.36 9.22 -8.96
CA GLU A 19 -20.08 10.41 -8.55
C GLU A 19 -20.84 11.09 -9.73
N ALA A 20 -20.16 11.23 -10.87
CA ALA A 20 -20.73 11.86 -12.07
C ALA A 20 -21.86 11.03 -12.71
N THR A 21 -21.93 9.74 -12.42
CA THR A 21 -22.90 8.81 -13.04
C THR A 21 -23.89 8.20 -12.06
N ARG A 22 -23.84 8.58 -10.78
CA ARG A 22 -24.57 7.96 -9.67
C ARG A 22 -26.08 7.90 -9.87
N ASP A 23 -26.65 8.89 -10.56
CA ASP A 23 -28.08 8.94 -10.86
C ASP A 23 -28.50 7.99 -12.00
N ARG A 24 -27.53 7.39 -12.69
CA ARG A 24 -27.77 6.52 -13.87
C ARG A 24 -27.23 5.12 -13.69
N ILE A 25 -26.13 4.97 -12.95
CA ILE A 25 -25.40 3.71 -12.76
C ILE A 25 -25.22 3.50 -11.27
N PRO A 26 -25.63 2.35 -10.71
CA PRO A 26 -25.36 2.03 -9.32
C PRO A 26 -23.86 2.10 -9.02
N PRO A 27 -23.46 2.66 -7.86
CA PRO A 27 -22.04 2.72 -7.48
C PRO A 27 -21.52 1.32 -7.17
N GLU A 28 -20.30 1.04 -7.60
CA GLU A 28 -19.57 -0.17 -7.22
C GLU A 28 -18.92 -0.01 -5.86
N PRO A 29 -18.80 -1.09 -5.06
CA PRO A 29 -18.16 -1.05 -3.75
C PRO A 29 -16.64 -0.88 -3.89
N LEU A 30 -16.00 -0.36 -2.82
CA LEU A 30 -14.59 0.05 -2.84
C LEU A 30 -13.63 -1.12 -3.08
N ASP A 31 -13.94 -2.33 -2.61
CA ASP A 31 -13.15 -3.53 -2.87
C ASP A 31 -13.09 -3.87 -4.37
N VAL A 32 -14.21 -3.71 -5.09
CA VAL A 32 -14.26 -3.87 -6.56
C VAL A 32 -13.39 -2.81 -7.24
N LEU A 33 -13.44 -1.54 -6.79
CA LEU A 33 -12.58 -0.48 -7.36
C LEU A 33 -11.09 -0.79 -7.15
N VAL A 34 -10.71 -1.37 -6.02
CA VAL A 34 -9.33 -1.81 -5.79
C VAL A 34 -8.97 -2.93 -6.77
N ALA A 35 -9.86 -3.90 -7.01
CA ALA A 35 -9.65 -4.98 -7.98
C ALA A 35 -9.48 -4.46 -9.42
N GLU A 36 -10.31 -3.51 -9.85
CA GLU A 36 -10.16 -2.84 -11.16
C GLU A 36 -8.81 -2.17 -11.34
N THR A 37 -8.34 -1.47 -10.29
CA THR A 37 -7.03 -0.82 -10.34
C THR A 37 -5.87 -1.81 -10.38
N GLN A 38 -5.99 -2.97 -9.73
CA GLN A 38 -5.01 -4.05 -9.85
C GLN A 38 -4.93 -4.57 -11.30
N GLY A 39 -6.07 -4.76 -11.95
CA GLY A 39 -6.12 -5.16 -13.35
C GLY A 39 -5.49 -4.15 -14.29
N SER A 40 -5.88 -2.88 -14.19
CA SER A 40 -5.40 -1.82 -15.09
C SER A 40 -3.92 -1.48 -14.88
N ILE A 41 -3.48 -1.30 -13.64
CA ILE A 41 -2.07 -0.98 -13.32
C ILE A 41 -1.19 -2.21 -13.55
N GLY A 42 -1.64 -3.40 -13.14
CA GLY A 42 -0.93 -4.66 -13.38
C GLY A 42 -0.68 -4.92 -14.86
N TYR A 43 -1.69 -4.68 -15.71
CA TYR A 43 -1.53 -4.75 -17.17
C TYR A 43 -0.47 -3.78 -17.69
N LEU A 44 -0.55 -2.50 -17.29
CA LEU A 44 0.40 -1.48 -17.74
C LEU A 44 1.83 -1.83 -17.32
N LEU A 45 2.03 -2.24 -16.06
CA LEU A 45 3.34 -2.63 -15.53
C LEU A 45 3.88 -3.88 -16.26
N ALA A 46 3.07 -4.93 -16.38
CA ALA A 46 3.49 -6.16 -17.06
C ALA A 46 3.91 -5.91 -18.51
N ARG A 47 3.12 -5.12 -19.25
CA ARG A 47 3.43 -4.72 -20.62
C ARG A 47 4.74 -3.92 -20.70
N THR A 48 4.89 -2.93 -19.82
CA THR A 48 6.07 -2.05 -19.81
C THR A 48 7.34 -2.81 -19.44
N ILE A 49 7.27 -3.65 -18.41
CA ILE A 49 8.40 -4.47 -17.97
C ILE A 49 8.81 -5.44 -19.06
N ARG A 50 7.87 -6.15 -19.69
CA ARG A 50 8.17 -7.05 -20.82
C ARG A 50 8.83 -6.32 -22.00
N SER A 51 8.39 -5.10 -22.29
CA SER A 51 8.94 -4.30 -23.39
C SER A 51 10.34 -3.75 -23.10
N ALA A 52 10.66 -3.50 -21.83
CA ALA A 52 11.93 -2.91 -21.38
C ALA A 52 12.95 -3.98 -20.89
N SER A 53 12.52 -5.22 -20.69
CA SER A 53 13.36 -6.26 -20.09
C SER A 53 14.48 -6.71 -21.03
N ALA A 54 15.70 -6.78 -20.48
CA ALA A 54 16.83 -7.46 -21.11
C ALA A 54 16.72 -9.01 -21.04
N HIS A 55 15.71 -9.53 -20.33
CA HIS A 55 15.46 -10.95 -20.13
C HIS A 55 14.14 -11.36 -20.81
N PRO A 56 14.11 -11.55 -22.15
CA PRO A 56 12.87 -11.76 -22.92
C PRO A 56 12.14 -13.07 -22.54
N HIS A 57 12.81 -13.98 -21.86
CA HIS A 57 12.26 -15.29 -21.43
C HIS A 57 11.69 -15.26 -20.00
N GLN A 58 11.83 -14.14 -19.27
CA GLN A 58 11.24 -14.03 -17.95
C GLN A 58 9.77 -13.63 -18.07
N ASP A 59 8.89 -14.51 -17.60
CA ASP A 59 7.47 -14.18 -17.54
C ASP A 59 7.18 -13.13 -16.48
N VAL A 60 6.22 -12.25 -16.81
CA VAL A 60 5.68 -11.22 -15.92
C VAL A 60 4.20 -11.47 -15.77
N ALA A 61 3.75 -11.78 -14.56
CA ALA A 61 2.35 -12.04 -14.26
C ALA A 61 1.80 -11.00 -13.30
N ALA A 62 0.60 -10.48 -13.59
CA ALA A 62 -0.17 -9.70 -12.63
C ALA A 62 -1.18 -10.63 -11.94
N VAL A 63 -1.08 -10.75 -10.63
CA VAL A 63 -1.96 -11.57 -9.81
C VAL A 63 -2.91 -10.67 -9.04
N MET A 64 -4.21 -10.77 -9.33
CA MET A 64 -5.22 -10.13 -8.49
C MET A 64 -5.12 -10.68 -7.08
N THR A 65 -4.90 -9.81 -6.12
CA THR A 65 -4.51 -10.19 -4.77
C THR A 65 -5.57 -9.74 -3.77
N GLN A 66 -6.15 -10.70 -3.06
CA GLN A 66 -7.07 -10.47 -1.96
C GLN A 66 -6.32 -10.52 -0.63
N VAL A 67 -6.68 -9.63 0.29
CA VAL A 67 -6.05 -9.55 1.61
C VAL A 67 -7.11 -9.65 2.70
N VAL A 68 -6.97 -10.68 3.52
CA VAL A 68 -7.87 -10.90 4.66
C VAL A 68 -7.57 -9.88 5.74
N VAL A 69 -8.62 -9.24 6.22
CA VAL A 69 -8.61 -8.32 7.36
C VAL A 69 -9.52 -8.81 8.47
N ASP A 70 -9.24 -8.40 9.69
CA ASP A 70 -10.10 -8.67 10.84
C ASP A 70 -11.30 -7.73 10.83
N GLY A 71 -12.51 -8.26 10.73
CA GLY A 71 -13.75 -7.45 10.74
C GLY A 71 -14.00 -6.72 12.08
N SER A 72 -13.26 -7.07 13.15
CA SER A 72 -13.28 -6.39 14.45
C SER A 72 -12.13 -5.38 14.63
N ASP A 73 -11.33 -5.14 13.59
CA ASP A 73 -10.24 -4.17 13.66
C ASP A 73 -10.77 -2.79 14.05
N PRO A 74 -10.15 -2.10 15.04
CA PRO A 74 -10.57 -0.77 15.48
C PRO A 74 -10.64 0.28 14.36
N ALA A 75 -9.91 0.08 13.27
CA ALA A 75 -9.96 0.96 12.10
C ALA A 75 -11.36 1.09 11.49
N PHE A 76 -12.22 0.07 11.61
CA PHE A 76 -13.61 0.14 11.15
C PHE A 76 -14.45 1.12 11.95
N ALA A 77 -14.17 1.29 13.24
CA ALA A 77 -14.85 2.27 14.09
C ALA A 77 -14.27 3.70 13.95
N ARG A 78 -13.08 3.84 13.37
CA ARG A 78 -12.39 5.12 13.22
C ARG A 78 -11.72 5.22 11.84
N PRO A 79 -12.49 5.49 10.76
CA PRO A 79 -11.95 5.66 9.42
C PRO A 79 -10.97 6.84 9.35
N THR A 80 -9.76 6.61 8.85
CA THR A 80 -8.70 7.63 8.79
C THR A 80 -7.98 7.68 7.44
N LYS A 81 -8.12 6.65 6.59
CA LYS A 81 -7.39 6.57 5.32
C LYS A 81 -8.08 7.45 4.26
N PRO A 82 -7.44 8.55 3.80
CA PRO A 82 -8.06 9.40 2.80
C PRO A 82 -8.10 8.75 1.43
N VAL A 83 -9.26 8.78 0.77
CA VAL A 83 -9.46 8.30 -0.59
C VAL A 83 -10.18 9.35 -1.44
N GLY A 84 -10.04 9.26 -2.75
CA GLY A 84 -10.74 10.13 -3.68
C GLY A 84 -10.21 11.58 -3.73
N PRO A 85 -10.96 12.48 -4.38
CA PRO A 85 -10.61 13.88 -4.56
C PRO A 85 -10.77 14.71 -3.29
N PHE A 86 -10.42 15.99 -3.40
CA PHE A 86 -10.75 17.00 -2.39
C PHE A 86 -12.10 17.63 -2.72
N TYR A 87 -12.89 17.89 -1.68
CA TYR A 87 -14.21 18.49 -1.74
C TYR A 87 -14.21 19.81 -0.94
N SER A 88 -15.10 20.74 -1.32
CA SER A 88 -15.45 21.87 -0.47
C SER A 88 -16.20 21.37 0.79
N GLU A 89 -16.33 22.21 1.79
CA GLU A 89 -17.10 21.88 3.00
C GLU A 89 -18.58 21.61 2.66
N GLU A 90 -19.17 22.43 1.80
CA GLU A 90 -20.55 22.27 1.35
C GLU A 90 -20.77 20.92 0.64
N GLU A 91 -19.88 20.55 -0.29
CA GLU A 91 -19.92 19.24 -0.96
C GLU A 91 -19.74 18.09 0.03
N ALA A 92 -18.83 18.23 0.99
CA ALA A 92 -18.59 17.23 2.01
C ALA A 92 -19.83 16.97 2.87
N LEU A 93 -20.52 18.02 3.31
CA LEU A 93 -21.77 17.91 4.06
C LEU A 93 -22.85 17.19 3.24
N ARG A 94 -22.99 17.58 1.97
CA ARG A 94 -23.94 16.94 1.06
C ARG A 94 -23.63 15.45 0.83
N LEU A 95 -22.36 15.09 0.67
CA LEU A 95 -21.94 13.69 0.47
C LEU A 95 -22.13 12.85 1.74
N ARG A 96 -21.92 13.44 2.92
CA ARG A 96 -22.22 12.80 4.20
C ARG A 96 -23.71 12.47 4.32
N GLU A 97 -24.59 13.40 3.98
CA GLU A 97 -26.03 13.19 4.04
C GLU A 97 -26.55 12.20 2.98
N LYS A 98 -26.11 12.35 1.72
CA LYS A 98 -26.63 11.56 0.60
C LYS A 98 -26.00 10.19 0.47
N ALA A 99 -24.71 10.05 0.80
CA ALA A 99 -23.93 8.85 0.57
C ALA A 99 -23.50 8.13 1.85
N GLY A 100 -23.72 8.76 3.03
CA GLY A 100 -23.27 8.20 4.31
C GLY A 100 -21.75 8.12 4.44
N TRP A 101 -21.01 8.96 3.73
CA TRP A 101 -19.55 8.91 3.77
C TRP A 101 -18.98 9.58 5.01
N ASP A 102 -17.93 8.99 5.55
CA ASP A 102 -17.04 9.66 6.48
C ASP A 102 -16.12 10.60 5.72
N LEU A 103 -16.06 11.86 6.14
CA LEU A 103 -15.20 12.88 5.54
C LEU A 103 -14.41 13.60 6.64
N ALA A 104 -13.14 13.84 6.36
CA ALA A 104 -12.22 14.55 7.25
C ALA A 104 -11.62 15.77 6.55
N PRO A 105 -11.40 16.87 7.28
CA PRO A 105 -10.73 18.06 6.76
C PRO A 105 -9.23 17.80 6.58
N GLY A 106 -8.63 18.44 5.58
CA GLY A 106 -7.21 18.43 5.31
C GLY A 106 -6.75 19.78 4.76
N ALA A 107 -5.47 19.94 4.51
CA ALA A 107 -4.88 21.21 4.05
C ALA A 107 -5.45 21.77 2.73
N LYS A 108 -5.99 20.89 1.87
CA LYS A 108 -6.51 21.26 0.53
C LYS A 108 -8.04 21.16 0.42
N GLY A 109 -8.74 20.91 1.54
CA GLY A 109 -10.17 20.69 1.57
C GLY A 109 -10.53 19.38 2.27
N TRP A 110 -11.77 18.94 2.11
CA TRP A 110 -12.29 17.71 2.71
C TRP A 110 -12.03 16.50 1.84
N ARG A 111 -11.78 15.35 2.44
CA ARG A 111 -11.66 14.07 1.72
C ARG A 111 -12.51 12.99 2.37
N ARG A 112 -13.03 12.07 1.56
CA ARG A 112 -13.58 10.82 2.08
C ARG A 112 -12.48 10.09 2.83
N VAL A 113 -12.81 9.58 4.02
CA VAL A 113 -11.95 8.68 4.79
C VAL A 113 -12.62 7.32 4.91
N VAL A 114 -11.83 6.28 4.83
CA VAL A 114 -12.28 4.89 4.93
C VAL A 114 -11.45 4.14 5.97
N PRO A 115 -11.94 3.01 6.50
CA PRO A 115 -11.16 2.14 7.35
C PRO A 115 -9.86 1.70 6.67
N SER A 116 -8.78 1.58 7.47
CA SER A 116 -7.51 1.01 7.02
C SER A 116 -7.06 -0.10 7.99
N PRO A 117 -7.74 -1.25 7.96
CA PRO A 117 -7.42 -2.36 8.84
C PRO A 117 -6.07 -2.99 8.50
N ARG A 118 -5.47 -3.68 9.47
CA ARG A 118 -4.21 -4.38 9.27
C ARG A 118 -4.39 -5.62 8.41
N PRO A 119 -3.48 -5.88 7.44
CA PRO A 119 -3.48 -7.13 6.67
C PRO A 119 -3.14 -8.32 7.58
N ARG A 120 -3.86 -9.43 7.41
CA ARG A 120 -3.65 -10.66 8.18
C ARG A 120 -3.13 -11.82 7.33
N GLU A 121 -3.64 -11.92 6.10
CA GLU A 121 -3.33 -13.02 5.18
C GLU A 121 -3.46 -12.53 3.74
N VAL A 122 -2.60 -13.03 2.87
CA VAL A 122 -2.72 -12.87 1.43
C VAL A 122 -3.27 -14.16 0.86
N VAL A 123 -4.45 -14.11 0.26
CA VAL A 123 -5.18 -15.31 -0.18
C VAL A 123 -4.41 -16.06 -1.27
N GLU A 124 -3.86 -15.35 -2.23
CA GLU A 124 -3.14 -15.90 -3.39
C GLU A 124 -1.65 -16.19 -3.10
N MET A 125 -1.22 -16.21 -1.84
CA MET A 125 0.18 -16.39 -1.46
C MET A 125 0.80 -17.68 -2.03
N GLY A 126 0.03 -18.75 -2.14
CA GLY A 126 0.48 -20.02 -2.74
C GLY A 126 0.91 -19.82 -4.20
N VAL A 127 0.02 -19.28 -5.03
CA VAL A 127 0.28 -19.02 -6.45
C VAL A 127 1.44 -18.05 -6.64
N ILE A 128 1.50 -16.98 -5.83
CA ILE A 128 2.59 -16.00 -5.88
C ILE A 128 3.94 -16.67 -5.57
N ARG A 129 3.98 -17.53 -4.55
CA ARG A 129 5.19 -18.26 -4.15
C ARG A 129 5.67 -19.21 -5.27
N GLU A 130 4.78 -19.97 -5.86
CA GLU A 130 5.10 -20.89 -6.96
C GLU A 130 5.66 -20.11 -8.16
N ALA A 131 5.01 -19.05 -8.60
CA ALA A 131 5.47 -18.24 -9.72
C ALA A 131 6.85 -17.59 -9.44
N VAL A 132 7.11 -17.14 -8.22
CA VAL A 132 8.43 -16.61 -7.82
C VAL A 132 9.49 -17.69 -7.80
N ALA A 133 9.16 -18.90 -7.33
CA ALA A 133 10.08 -20.04 -7.30
C ALA A 133 10.50 -20.48 -8.72
N GLU A 134 9.60 -20.38 -9.70
CA GLU A 134 9.89 -20.62 -11.13
C GLU A 134 10.66 -19.46 -11.80
N GLY A 135 11.03 -18.42 -11.05
CA GLY A 135 11.82 -17.30 -11.55
C GLY A 135 11.02 -16.18 -12.20
N HIS A 136 9.70 -16.23 -12.15
CA HIS A 136 8.85 -15.19 -12.73
C HIS A 136 8.89 -13.88 -11.92
N LEU A 137 8.62 -12.77 -12.59
CA LEU A 137 8.32 -11.49 -11.96
C LEU A 137 6.81 -11.44 -11.72
N VAL A 138 6.40 -11.25 -10.46
CA VAL A 138 5.00 -11.20 -10.08
C VAL A 138 4.62 -9.79 -9.66
N ILE A 139 3.55 -9.24 -10.22
CA ILE A 139 2.92 -8.00 -9.77
C ILE A 139 1.73 -8.42 -8.91
N ALA A 140 1.78 -8.12 -7.61
CA ALA A 140 0.78 -8.55 -6.64
C ALA A 140 0.60 -7.52 -5.52
N GLY A 141 -0.47 -7.64 -4.72
CA GLY A 141 -0.71 -6.74 -3.58
C GLY A 141 -0.99 -5.30 -3.95
N GLY A 142 -1.37 -5.03 -5.20
CA GLY A 142 -1.64 -3.68 -5.68
C GLY A 142 -2.67 -2.95 -4.84
N GLY A 143 -2.37 -1.68 -4.47
CA GLY A 143 -3.21 -0.86 -3.59
C GLY A 143 -3.34 -1.37 -2.15
N GLY A 144 -2.53 -2.35 -1.75
CA GLY A 144 -2.62 -3.03 -0.46
C GLY A 144 -3.43 -4.33 -0.50
N GLY A 145 -3.91 -4.73 -1.68
CA GLY A 145 -4.78 -5.88 -1.90
C GLY A 145 -6.27 -5.54 -1.79
N VAL A 146 -7.10 -6.37 -2.40
CA VAL A 146 -8.56 -6.29 -2.28
C VAL A 146 -8.94 -6.73 -0.87
N PRO A 147 -9.53 -5.85 -0.03
CA PRO A 147 -9.81 -6.18 1.35
C PRO A 147 -11.01 -7.13 1.44
N VAL A 148 -10.81 -8.26 2.10
CA VAL A 148 -11.86 -9.26 2.36
C VAL A 148 -11.86 -9.70 3.81
N ARG A 149 -13.01 -10.13 4.32
CA ARG A 149 -13.15 -10.82 5.60
C ARG A 149 -13.57 -12.27 5.40
N ARG A 150 -13.13 -13.17 6.28
CA ARG A 150 -13.61 -14.55 6.28
C ARG A 150 -14.94 -14.67 7.02
N GLY A 151 -15.87 -15.40 6.43
CA GLY A 151 -17.09 -15.90 7.09
C GLY A 151 -16.82 -17.16 7.91
N ARG A 152 -17.89 -17.68 8.52
CA ARG A 152 -17.81 -18.91 9.36
C ARG A 152 -17.45 -20.16 8.56
N GLY A 153 -17.84 -20.24 7.30
CA GLY A 153 -17.60 -21.37 6.39
C GLY A 153 -16.43 -21.15 5.43
N GLN A 154 -15.49 -20.28 5.72
CA GLN A 154 -14.35 -19.87 4.87
C GLN A 154 -14.73 -19.02 3.64
N GLU A 155 -15.98 -18.61 3.50
CA GLU A 155 -16.40 -17.67 2.46
C GLU A 155 -15.65 -16.34 2.62
N LEU A 156 -15.35 -15.70 1.50
CA LEU A 156 -14.73 -14.38 1.48
C LEU A 156 -15.79 -13.33 1.14
N PHE A 157 -15.82 -12.26 1.90
CA PHE A 157 -16.71 -11.11 1.70
C PHE A 157 -15.86 -9.85 1.54
N GLY A 158 -16.07 -9.10 0.45
CA GLY A 158 -15.46 -7.79 0.27
C GLY A 158 -15.88 -6.82 1.38
N VAL A 159 -15.00 -5.88 1.71
CA VAL A 159 -15.25 -4.86 2.73
C VAL A 159 -14.89 -3.47 2.24
N GLU A 160 -15.65 -2.47 2.66
CA GLU A 160 -15.43 -1.04 2.37
C GLU A 160 -14.22 -0.50 3.15
N ALA A 161 -13.02 -0.85 2.73
CA ALA A 161 -11.76 -0.49 3.39
C ALA A 161 -10.62 -0.33 2.36
N VAL A 162 -9.50 0.23 2.79
CA VAL A 162 -8.25 0.25 2.01
C VAL A 162 -7.13 -0.22 2.91
N VAL A 163 -6.50 -1.32 2.57
CA VAL A 163 -5.33 -1.85 3.28
C VAL A 163 -4.08 -1.04 2.89
N ASP A 164 -3.20 -0.82 3.84
CA ASP A 164 -1.94 -0.15 3.54
C ASP A 164 -1.00 -1.06 2.74
N LYS A 165 -0.53 -0.56 1.58
CA LYS A 165 0.31 -1.34 0.65
C LYS A 165 1.67 -1.70 1.24
N ASP A 166 2.23 -0.85 2.10
CA ASP A 166 3.56 -1.06 2.68
C ASP A 166 3.47 -2.20 3.72
N LEU A 167 2.40 -2.23 4.53
CA LEU A 167 2.13 -3.33 5.46
C LEU A 167 1.84 -4.65 4.72
N THR A 168 1.07 -4.62 3.63
CA THR A 168 0.84 -5.81 2.79
C THR A 168 2.14 -6.29 2.16
N SER A 169 3.00 -5.38 1.69
CA SER A 169 4.31 -5.73 1.13
C SER A 169 5.20 -6.43 2.16
N SER A 170 5.20 -5.96 3.40
CA SER A 170 5.90 -6.60 4.51
C SER A 170 5.37 -8.01 4.79
N LEU A 171 4.05 -8.15 4.90
CA LEU A 171 3.40 -9.45 5.09
C LEU A 171 3.74 -10.45 3.99
N MET A 172 3.72 -10.00 2.72
CA MET A 172 4.10 -10.84 1.57
C MET A 172 5.58 -11.19 1.60
N ALA A 173 6.45 -10.24 1.90
CA ALA A 173 7.90 -10.45 1.95
C ALA A 173 8.27 -11.47 3.03
N VAL A 174 7.66 -11.39 4.21
CA VAL A 174 7.81 -12.39 5.28
C VAL A 174 7.32 -13.76 4.82
N GLY A 175 6.11 -13.83 4.26
CA GLY A 175 5.50 -15.10 3.80
C GLY A 175 6.26 -15.77 2.66
N LEU A 176 6.97 -15.01 1.84
CA LEU A 176 7.81 -15.50 0.73
C LEU A 176 9.25 -15.82 1.17
N GLY A 177 9.64 -15.48 2.40
CA GLY A 177 11.04 -15.58 2.84
C GLY A 177 11.97 -14.68 2.02
N ALA A 178 11.51 -13.50 1.63
CA ALA A 178 12.27 -12.57 0.80
C ALA A 178 13.62 -12.20 1.43
N GLU A 179 14.65 -12.06 0.61
CA GLU A 179 16.00 -11.67 1.09
C GLU A 179 16.04 -10.24 1.60
N ARG A 180 15.19 -9.37 1.05
CA ARG A 180 15.06 -7.97 1.45
C ARG A 180 13.68 -7.42 1.06
N LEU A 181 13.24 -6.41 1.82
CA LEU A 181 12.10 -5.57 1.46
C LEU A 181 12.62 -4.22 0.99
N VAL A 182 12.17 -3.74 -0.17
CA VAL A 182 12.51 -2.40 -0.68
C VAL A 182 11.22 -1.61 -0.81
N ILE A 183 11.17 -0.47 -0.13
CA ILE A 183 10.02 0.45 -0.17
C ILE A 183 10.45 1.73 -0.89
N LEU A 184 9.84 1.99 -2.04
CA LEU A 184 10.07 3.21 -2.81
C LEU A 184 9.08 4.29 -2.40
N THR A 185 9.60 5.51 -2.22
CA THR A 185 8.85 6.69 -1.80
C THR A 185 9.31 7.92 -2.59
N GLU A 186 8.72 9.10 -2.32
CA GLU A 186 9.04 10.36 -3.00
C GLU A 186 10.29 11.06 -2.43
N VAL A 187 10.82 10.54 -1.31
CA VAL A 187 12.03 11.08 -0.66
C VAL A 187 13.11 10.01 -0.65
N ASP A 188 14.35 10.45 -0.72
CA ASP A 188 15.53 9.58 -0.86
C ASP A 188 15.86 8.75 0.39
N ALA A 189 15.37 9.16 1.57
CA ALA A 189 15.62 8.48 2.83
C ALA A 189 14.58 8.85 3.91
N VAL A 190 14.70 8.27 5.10
CA VAL A 190 14.00 8.70 6.32
C VAL A 190 14.81 9.81 6.99
N TYR A 191 14.12 10.84 7.49
CA TYR A 191 14.73 11.98 8.14
C TYR A 191 14.18 12.17 9.56
N ARG A 192 15.02 12.62 10.47
CA ARG A 192 14.56 13.33 11.67
C ARG A 192 14.17 14.74 11.26
N ASP A 193 13.13 15.27 11.88
CA ASP A 193 12.64 16.64 11.65
C ASP A 193 12.49 16.99 10.16
N PHE A 194 11.86 16.09 9.39
CA PHE A 194 11.65 16.26 7.95
C PHE A 194 10.93 17.57 7.64
N GLY A 195 11.55 18.43 6.81
CA GLY A 195 11.04 19.77 6.45
C GLY A 195 11.35 20.87 7.46
N GLY A 196 12.02 20.56 8.58
CA GLY A 196 12.57 21.52 9.53
C GLY A 196 13.98 21.98 9.15
N GLU A 197 14.46 23.06 9.80
CA GLU A 197 15.84 23.57 9.61
C GLU A 197 16.92 22.56 10.09
N GLY A 198 16.52 21.59 10.96
CA GLY A 198 17.39 20.55 11.51
C GLY A 198 17.18 19.18 10.86
N ALA A 199 16.64 19.11 9.64
CA ALA A 199 16.39 17.84 8.96
C ALA A 199 17.69 17.03 8.78
N GLU A 200 17.76 15.88 9.43
CA GLU A 200 18.91 14.98 9.42
C GLU A 200 18.54 13.64 8.80
N LEU A 201 19.26 13.25 7.73
CA LEU A 201 19.09 11.95 7.09
C LEU A 201 19.56 10.83 8.04
N ILE A 202 18.75 9.79 8.13
CA ILE A 202 19.04 8.61 8.92
C ILE A 202 19.46 7.47 7.97
N PRO A 203 20.75 7.12 7.88
CA PRO A 203 21.18 6.07 6.94
C PRO A 203 20.85 4.66 7.42
N HIS A 204 20.86 4.44 8.74
CA HIS A 204 20.62 3.15 9.38
C HIS A 204 19.76 3.31 10.61
N LEU A 205 18.87 2.35 10.84
CA LEU A 205 18.05 2.21 12.04
C LEU A 205 18.11 0.76 12.52
N ARG A 206 18.33 0.58 13.82
CA ARG A 206 18.05 -0.68 14.49
C ARG A 206 16.54 -0.78 14.80
N PRO A 207 16.03 -1.99 15.06
CA PRO A 207 14.59 -2.16 15.36
C PRO A 207 14.09 -1.29 16.52
N GLU A 208 14.87 -1.16 17.59
CA GLU A 208 14.53 -0.28 18.72
C GLU A 208 14.46 1.20 18.30
N GLU A 209 15.44 1.68 17.55
CA GLU A 209 15.48 3.07 17.06
C GLU A 209 14.32 3.36 16.09
N ALA A 210 13.94 2.37 15.25
CA ALA A 210 12.80 2.48 14.36
C ALA A 210 11.47 2.55 15.13
N ARG A 211 11.31 1.81 16.25
CA ARG A 211 10.13 1.91 17.13
C ARG A 211 10.02 3.30 17.78
N ASP A 212 11.13 3.78 18.35
CA ASP A 212 11.16 5.11 18.96
C ASP A 212 10.84 6.21 17.95
N LEU A 213 11.34 6.05 16.71
CA LEU A 213 11.06 6.99 15.63
C LEU A 213 9.58 6.99 15.23
N LEU A 214 8.90 5.83 15.22
CA LEU A 214 7.47 5.74 14.88
C LEU A 214 6.59 6.61 15.78
N ASP A 215 6.93 6.71 17.07
CA ASP A 215 6.21 7.54 18.04
C ASP A 215 6.38 9.06 17.77
N LEU A 216 7.45 9.43 17.08
CA LEU A 216 7.80 10.82 16.75
C LEU A 216 7.34 11.23 15.34
N LEU A 217 7.06 10.27 14.45
CA LEU A 217 6.64 10.59 13.08
C LEU A 217 5.22 11.17 13.07
N PRO A 218 5.00 12.28 12.36
CA PRO A 218 3.66 12.81 12.21
C PRO A 218 2.77 11.81 11.44
N PRO A 219 1.46 11.83 11.68
CA PRO A 219 0.51 11.06 10.89
C PRO A 219 0.69 11.36 9.40
N GLY A 220 1.01 10.34 8.62
CA GLY A 220 1.25 10.54 7.18
C GLY A 220 1.85 9.35 6.48
N SER A 221 2.57 9.59 5.40
CA SER A 221 3.04 8.54 4.49
C SER A 221 4.28 7.79 4.98
N MET A 222 5.13 8.37 5.85
CA MET A 222 6.39 7.75 6.28
C MET A 222 6.19 6.71 7.39
N GLY A 223 5.31 6.95 8.36
CA GLY A 223 5.03 6.02 9.45
C GLY A 223 4.76 4.58 9.00
N PRO A 224 3.77 4.33 8.11
CA PRO A 224 3.51 2.99 7.59
C PRO A 224 4.70 2.32 6.90
N LYS A 225 5.60 3.09 6.26
CA LYS A 225 6.82 2.57 5.61
C LYS A 225 7.84 2.08 6.62
N VAL A 226 8.10 2.90 7.64
CA VAL A 226 9.00 2.52 8.74
C VAL A 226 8.42 1.33 9.51
N GLU A 227 7.12 1.32 9.78
CA GLU A 227 6.42 0.21 10.43
C GLU A 227 6.52 -1.09 9.62
N ALA A 228 6.28 -1.03 8.30
CA ALA A 228 6.38 -2.19 7.41
C ALA A 228 7.83 -2.72 7.32
N ALA A 229 8.80 -1.83 7.22
CA ALA A 229 10.21 -2.17 7.16
C ALA A 229 10.69 -2.79 8.48
N LEU A 230 10.27 -2.24 9.62
CA LEU A 230 10.54 -2.76 10.97
C LEU A 230 9.94 -4.16 11.13
N ALA A 231 8.65 -4.34 10.79
CA ALA A 231 7.97 -5.63 10.90
C ALA A 231 8.67 -6.72 10.07
N PHE A 232 9.16 -6.38 8.87
CA PHE A 232 9.95 -7.30 8.05
C PHE A 232 11.28 -7.64 8.71
N ALA A 233 12.03 -6.66 9.19
CA ALA A 233 13.33 -6.87 9.80
C ALA A 233 13.24 -7.74 11.07
N GLU A 234 12.25 -7.48 11.93
CA GLU A 234 11.99 -8.28 13.13
C GLU A 234 11.58 -9.72 12.83
N ALA A 235 10.68 -9.90 11.85
CA ALA A 235 10.17 -11.24 11.53
C ALA A 235 11.19 -12.14 10.82
N THR A 236 12.14 -11.55 10.09
CA THR A 236 13.03 -12.31 9.19
C THR A 236 14.50 -12.27 9.61
N GLY A 237 14.91 -11.34 10.45
CA GLY A 237 16.33 -11.07 10.70
C GLY A 237 17.06 -10.54 9.47
N ARG A 238 16.36 -9.92 8.52
CA ARG A 238 16.92 -9.40 7.25
C ARG A 238 16.65 -7.90 7.11
N GLY A 239 17.44 -7.23 6.27
CA GLY A 239 17.35 -5.79 6.09
C GLY A 239 16.18 -5.35 5.22
N ALA A 240 15.54 -4.24 5.60
CA ALA A 240 14.59 -3.49 4.78
C ALA A 240 15.17 -2.13 4.39
N LEU A 241 14.90 -1.68 3.16
CA LEU A 241 15.39 -0.43 2.59
C LEU A 241 14.22 0.50 2.27
N ILE A 242 14.34 1.76 2.67
CA ILE A 242 13.45 2.85 2.26
C ILE A 242 14.28 3.86 1.46
N THR A 243 13.85 4.15 0.21
CA THR A 243 14.53 5.09 -0.69
C THR A 243 13.58 5.56 -1.80
N ASP A 244 14.03 6.45 -2.67
CA ASP A 244 13.34 6.81 -3.90
C ASP A 244 13.85 6.02 -5.12
N VAL A 245 13.24 6.26 -6.28
CA VAL A 245 13.59 5.58 -7.54
C VAL A 245 14.98 6.02 -8.03
N ASP A 246 15.30 7.30 -7.90
CA ASP A 246 16.55 7.89 -8.46
C ASP A 246 17.79 7.41 -7.69
N HIS A 247 17.63 7.13 -6.39
CA HIS A 247 18.71 6.65 -5.53
C HIS A 247 18.76 5.14 -5.40
N LEU A 248 17.79 4.38 -5.95
CA LEU A 248 17.67 2.93 -5.75
C LEU A 248 18.97 2.16 -6.01
N GLY A 249 19.65 2.41 -7.13
CA GLY A 249 20.88 1.71 -7.47
C GLY A 249 22.00 1.94 -6.45
N ARG A 250 22.12 3.16 -5.92
CA ARG A 250 23.09 3.50 -4.87
C ARG A 250 22.68 2.94 -3.52
N ALA A 251 21.38 2.97 -3.22
CA ALA A 251 20.82 2.49 -1.97
C ALA A 251 20.99 0.96 -1.81
N LEU A 252 20.83 0.19 -2.89
CA LEU A 252 21.03 -1.27 -2.89
C LEU A 252 22.47 -1.69 -2.54
N VAL A 253 23.44 -0.81 -2.72
CA VAL A 253 24.85 -1.02 -2.32
C VAL A 253 25.26 -0.23 -1.07
N GLY A 254 24.27 0.25 -0.29
CA GLY A 254 24.48 0.92 0.99
C GLY A 254 25.03 2.35 0.90
N ARG A 255 24.82 3.04 -0.26
CA ARG A 255 25.34 4.41 -0.49
C ARG A 255 24.26 5.47 -0.53
N ALA A 256 23.01 5.13 -0.25
CA ALA A 256 21.86 6.03 -0.13
C ALA A 256 20.73 5.31 0.61
N GLY A 257 19.61 6.03 0.85
CA GLY A 257 18.44 5.47 1.50
C GLY A 257 18.60 5.28 3.00
N THR A 258 17.56 4.71 3.62
CA THR A 258 17.57 4.29 5.01
C THR A 258 17.40 2.78 5.06
N TRP A 259 18.36 2.11 5.71
CA TRP A 259 18.27 0.69 6.01
C TRP A 259 17.78 0.45 7.43
N ILE A 260 16.78 -0.42 7.58
CA ILE A 260 16.41 -0.99 8.87
C ILE A 260 17.04 -2.38 8.92
N LEU A 261 18.00 -2.53 9.82
CA LEU A 261 18.83 -3.74 9.95
C LEU A 261 18.60 -4.37 11.33
N PRO A 262 18.50 -5.72 11.43
CA PRO A 262 18.33 -6.43 12.70
C PRO A 262 19.54 -6.24 13.64
#